data_f322197d25080788a7348059ca8de90a
#
_entry.id   f322197d25080788a7348059ca8de90a
#
_cell.length_a   1.000
_cell.length_b   1.000
_cell.length_c   1.000
_cell.angle_alpha   90.00
_cell.angle_beta   90.00
_cell.angle_gamma   90.00
#
_symmetry.space_group_name_H-M   'P 1'
#
loop_
_entity.id
_entity.type
_entity.pdbx_description
1 polymer ?
#
loop_
_entity_poly.entity_id
_entity_poly.type
_entity_poly.pdbx_seq_one_letter_code
_entity_poly.pdbx_strand_id
1 'polypeptide(L)'
;MVSGKQKENRSQRHVLEMQELKILRQEELEDKVSIIVGTRPGIIKFSPIIRELEKRGKGFFIVHTGQHYSYNMDKVFFEALKLPEPKYRLTEVADEKFHGSQTARMLAGLEKVLLEEKPKIVLVCGDANTNLAGALAARKLHINVGHVEAGLRSGDWRMPEEHNRVMIDHISDFLFAPTEEAKQNLLNDNVKGQIYVTGNTIVDAVLQNVFLARKKSRILTELALEPKSYFLLTLHREESVDFNENLESISQGIKLVAESFGYQIVFPAHPRTVKRLK
;
A
#
# COMPACT_ATOMS: atom_id res chain seq x y z
N MET A 1 -36.65 55.51 -3.40
CA MET A 1 -37.06 54.08 -3.52
C MET A 1 -36.10 53.16 -4.35
N VAL A 2 -34.88 53.59 -4.65
CA VAL A 2 -33.89 52.80 -5.45
C VAL A 2 -32.98 51.93 -4.58
N SER A 3 -32.86 52.25 -3.26
CA SER A 3 -31.87 51.56 -2.37
C SER A 3 -32.29 50.16 -1.88
N GLY A 4 -33.57 49.81 -1.86
CA GLY A 4 -34.06 48.54 -1.36
C GLY A 4 -33.85 47.39 -2.32
N LYS A 5 -34.11 47.58 -3.61
CA LYS A 5 -33.94 46.56 -4.65
C LYS A 5 -32.47 46.12 -4.90
N GLN A 6 -31.53 47.03 -4.69
CA GLN A 6 -30.09 46.72 -4.82
C GLN A 6 -29.56 45.87 -3.65
N LYS A 7 -30.04 46.06 -2.45
CA LYS A 7 -29.67 45.25 -1.28
C LYS A 7 -30.27 43.84 -1.35
N GLU A 8 -31.48 43.70 -1.82
CA GLU A 8 -32.17 42.42 -1.98
C GLU A 8 -31.52 41.54 -3.07
N ASN A 9 -31.11 42.15 -4.18
CA ASN A 9 -30.39 41.49 -5.26
C ASN A 9 -28.99 41.04 -4.84
N ARG A 10 -28.32 41.77 -3.95
CA ARG A 10 -26.97 41.40 -3.41
C ARG A 10 -27.08 40.24 -2.42
N SER A 11 -28.16 40.21 -1.60
CA SER A 11 -28.41 39.11 -0.65
C SER A 11 -28.75 37.82 -1.36
N GLN A 12 -29.59 37.86 -2.41
CA GLN A 12 -29.94 36.69 -3.22
C GLN A 12 -28.74 36.14 -3.99
N ARG A 13 -27.87 37.00 -4.51
CA ARG A 13 -26.67 36.59 -5.20
C ARG A 13 -25.65 35.90 -4.26
N HIS A 14 -25.49 36.41 -3.05
CA HIS A 14 -24.64 35.79 -2.03
C HIS A 14 -25.18 34.42 -1.57
N VAL A 15 -26.50 34.25 -1.45
CA VAL A 15 -27.11 32.96 -1.11
C VAL A 15 -26.91 31.94 -2.23
N LEU A 16 -27.03 32.35 -3.50
CA LEU A 16 -26.75 31.50 -4.66
C LEU A 16 -25.27 31.08 -4.73
N GLU A 17 -24.36 32.02 -4.55
CA GLU A 17 -22.91 31.74 -4.50
C GLU A 17 -22.55 30.77 -3.35
N MET A 18 -23.19 30.90 -2.19
CA MET A 18 -23.01 29.98 -1.06
C MET A 18 -23.63 28.60 -1.30
N GLN A 19 -24.72 28.52 -2.06
CA GLN A 19 -25.31 27.27 -2.48
C GLN A 19 -24.47 26.56 -3.56
N GLU A 20 -23.99 27.29 -4.55
CA GLU A 20 -23.04 26.77 -5.56
C GLU A 20 -21.74 26.27 -4.92
N LEU A 21 -21.17 27.02 -3.98
CA LEU A 21 -19.97 26.62 -3.22
C LEU A 21 -20.25 25.39 -2.34
N LYS A 22 -21.46 25.23 -1.80
CA LYS A 22 -21.85 24.01 -1.07
C LYS A 22 -22.00 22.81 -2.01
N ILE A 23 -22.59 23.00 -3.18
CA ILE A 23 -22.74 21.95 -4.19
C ILE A 23 -21.36 21.52 -4.72
N LEU A 24 -20.49 22.48 -5.08
CA LEU A 24 -19.12 22.20 -5.53
C LEU A 24 -18.29 21.51 -4.43
N ARG A 25 -18.40 21.93 -3.16
CA ARG A 25 -17.77 21.23 -2.03
C ARG A 25 -18.34 19.84 -1.80
N GLN A 26 -19.62 19.63 -2.05
CA GLN A 26 -20.28 18.32 -1.91
C GLN A 26 -19.85 17.40 -3.06
N GLU A 27 -19.73 17.90 -4.29
CA GLU A 27 -19.17 17.15 -5.44
C GLU A 27 -17.68 16.84 -5.25
N GLU A 28 -16.86 17.76 -4.71
CA GLU A 28 -15.46 17.48 -4.34
C GLU A 28 -15.33 16.46 -3.20
N LEU A 29 -16.30 16.41 -2.26
CA LEU A 29 -16.34 15.41 -1.19
C LEU A 29 -16.78 14.04 -1.70
N GLU A 30 -17.65 13.99 -2.73
CA GLU A 30 -18.13 12.73 -3.29
C GLU A 30 -17.11 12.00 -4.18
N ASP A 31 -16.08 12.68 -4.71
CA ASP A 31 -15.07 12.11 -5.60
C ASP A 31 -13.74 11.75 -4.93
N LYS A 32 -13.67 11.77 -3.58
CA LYS A 32 -12.44 11.43 -2.86
C LYS A 32 -12.08 9.96 -2.97
N VAL A 33 -10.80 9.70 -3.17
CA VAL A 33 -10.18 8.37 -3.12
C VAL A 33 -9.55 8.16 -1.74
N SER A 34 -9.88 7.06 -1.06
CA SER A 34 -9.16 6.63 0.14
C SER A 34 -8.08 5.62 -0.24
N ILE A 35 -6.86 5.85 0.18
CA ILE A 35 -5.73 4.93 -0.01
C ILE A 35 -5.36 4.32 1.33
N ILE A 36 -5.48 2.99 1.43
CA ILE A 36 -5.18 2.27 2.67
C ILE A 36 -3.78 1.68 2.57
N VAL A 37 -2.92 2.05 3.51
CA VAL A 37 -1.57 1.51 3.66
C VAL A 37 -1.31 1.08 5.11
N GLY A 38 -0.34 0.20 5.32
CA GLY A 38 0.01 -0.24 6.67
C GLY A 38 1.33 -1.00 6.69
N THR A 39 1.89 -1.28 5.50
CA THR A 39 3.15 -1.99 5.34
C THR A 39 4.06 -1.23 4.38
N ARG A 40 5.37 -1.38 4.55
CA ARG A 40 6.38 -0.82 3.64
C ARG A 40 6.10 -1.13 2.16
N PRO A 41 5.84 -2.39 1.75
CA PRO A 41 5.55 -2.68 0.35
C PRO A 41 4.32 -1.92 -0.17
N GLY A 42 3.26 -1.80 0.64
CA GLY A 42 2.06 -1.05 0.28
C GLY A 42 2.35 0.42 0.01
N ILE A 43 3.15 1.08 0.86
CA ILE A 43 3.56 2.49 0.66
C ILE A 43 4.31 2.65 -0.66
N ILE A 44 5.27 1.76 -0.95
CA ILE A 44 6.08 1.81 -2.16
C ILE A 44 5.19 1.59 -3.41
N LYS A 45 4.33 0.57 -3.39
CA LYS A 45 3.45 0.22 -4.51
C LYS A 45 2.40 1.30 -4.80
N PHE A 46 1.92 2.00 -3.77
CA PHE A 46 1.00 3.13 -3.94
C PHE A 46 1.68 4.43 -4.38
N SER A 47 2.99 4.58 -4.22
CA SER A 47 3.66 5.84 -4.52
C SER A 47 3.44 6.36 -5.96
N PRO A 48 3.40 5.53 -7.03
CA PRO A 48 3.08 6.01 -8.37
C PRO A 48 1.63 6.47 -8.52
N ILE A 49 0.70 5.76 -7.86
CA ILE A 49 -0.73 6.10 -7.91
C ILE A 49 -0.97 7.42 -7.18
N ILE A 50 -0.37 7.62 -6.01
CA ILE A 50 -0.46 8.87 -5.24
C ILE A 50 0.03 10.05 -6.08
N ARG A 51 1.21 9.92 -6.71
CA ARG A 51 1.76 10.95 -7.58
C ARG A 51 0.87 11.26 -8.79
N GLU A 52 0.23 10.26 -9.37
CA GLU A 52 -0.68 10.46 -10.49
C GLU A 52 -1.99 11.14 -10.07
N LEU A 53 -2.52 10.82 -8.88
CA LEU A 53 -3.68 11.52 -8.30
C LEU A 53 -3.35 13.00 -8.04
N GLU A 54 -2.19 13.29 -7.44
CA GLU A 54 -1.70 14.66 -7.24
C GLU A 54 -1.58 15.41 -8.56
N LYS A 55 -0.91 14.83 -9.55
CA LYS A 55 -0.72 15.40 -10.87
C LYS A 55 -2.04 15.72 -11.59
N ARG A 56 -3.06 14.88 -11.39
CA ARG A 56 -4.41 15.08 -11.96
C ARG A 56 -5.31 15.98 -11.11
N GLY A 57 -4.84 16.48 -9.97
CA GLY A 57 -5.65 17.27 -9.04
C GLY A 57 -6.85 16.51 -8.48
N LYS A 58 -6.77 15.18 -8.36
CA LYS A 58 -7.84 14.36 -7.79
C LYS A 58 -7.78 14.36 -6.28
N GLY A 59 -8.92 14.55 -5.63
CA GLY A 59 -9.02 14.49 -4.18
C GLY A 59 -8.74 13.10 -3.66
N PHE A 60 -7.82 12.98 -2.69
CA PHE A 60 -7.53 11.73 -2.02
C PHE A 60 -7.06 11.96 -0.59
N PHE A 61 -7.08 10.93 0.20
CA PHE A 61 -6.43 10.89 1.51
C PHE A 61 -5.86 9.50 1.78
N ILE A 62 -4.83 9.46 2.62
CA ILE A 62 -4.15 8.23 3.01
C ILE A 62 -4.53 7.90 4.44
N VAL A 63 -4.87 6.62 4.68
CA VAL A 63 -5.05 6.04 6.01
C VAL A 63 -3.96 5.01 6.25
N HIS A 64 -3.14 5.24 7.28
CA HIS A 64 -2.12 4.29 7.70
C HIS A 64 -2.65 3.45 8.86
N THR A 65 -2.75 2.14 8.66
CA THR A 65 -3.38 1.23 9.64
C THR A 65 -2.49 0.85 10.82
N GLY A 66 -1.19 1.20 10.79
CA GLY A 66 -0.26 0.88 11.88
C GLY A 66 0.22 -0.58 11.92
N GLN A 67 0.00 -1.38 10.87
CA GLN A 67 0.52 -2.75 10.82
C GLN A 67 2.05 -2.79 10.93
N HIS A 68 2.75 -1.85 10.26
CA HIS A 68 4.15 -1.51 10.55
C HIS A 68 4.19 -0.08 11.07
N TYR A 69 4.83 0.18 12.20
CA TYR A 69 4.74 1.47 12.92
C TYR A 69 6.10 2.07 13.31
N SER A 70 7.22 1.36 13.06
CA SER A 70 8.53 1.91 13.36
C SER A 70 8.98 2.90 12.29
N TYR A 71 9.76 3.93 12.68
CA TYR A 71 10.28 4.93 11.75
C TYR A 71 10.91 4.30 10.49
N ASN A 72 11.76 3.30 10.67
CA ASN A 72 12.48 2.62 9.57
C ASN A 72 11.58 1.75 8.68
N MET A 73 10.38 1.44 9.10
CA MET A 73 9.45 0.58 8.35
C MET A 73 8.28 1.35 7.75
N ASP A 74 8.12 2.63 8.10
CA ASP A 74 6.99 3.47 7.74
C ASP A 74 7.43 4.89 7.34
N LYS A 75 7.71 5.77 8.31
CA LYS A 75 7.88 7.21 8.09
C LYS A 75 8.99 7.54 7.11
N VAL A 76 10.13 6.85 7.20
CA VAL A 76 11.26 7.02 6.29
C VAL A 76 10.86 6.86 4.81
N PHE A 77 9.86 6.02 4.49
CA PHE A 77 9.42 5.81 3.12
C PHE A 77 8.55 6.95 2.60
N PHE A 78 7.69 7.54 3.43
CA PHE A 78 6.95 8.76 3.05
C PHE A 78 7.92 9.91 2.75
N GLU A 79 8.92 10.12 3.60
CA GLU A 79 9.93 11.15 3.42
C GLU A 79 10.82 10.90 2.18
N ALA A 80 11.36 9.67 2.04
CA ALA A 80 12.25 9.31 0.93
C ALA A 80 11.56 9.37 -0.43
N LEU A 81 10.30 8.93 -0.50
CA LEU A 81 9.48 8.95 -1.71
C LEU A 81 8.78 10.29 -1.93
N LYS A 82 8.91 11.24 -0.99
CA LYS A 82 8.26 12.55 -1.01
C LYS A 82 6.74 12.45 -1.18
N LEU A 83 6.12 11.54 -0.43
CA LEU A 83 4.67 11.35 -0.41
C LEU A 83 4.04 12.26 0.66
N PRO A 84 2.77 12.67 0.49
CA PRO A 84 2.04 13.37 1.53
C PRO A 84 1.87 12.49 2.76
N GLU A 85 1.90 13.09 3.94
CA GLU A 85 1.67 12.40 5.19
C GLU A 85 0.24 11.80 5.23
N PRO A 86 0.06 10.62 5.83
CA PRO A 86 -1.25 10.05 6.05
C PRO A 86 -2.14 10.98 6.86
N LYS A 87 -3.36 11.23 6.38
CA LYS A 87 -4.36 12.04 7.10
C LYS A 87 -4.77 11.36 8.41
N TYR A 88 -4.82 10.03 8.41
CA TYR A 88 -5.16 9.21 9.57
C TYR A 88 -4.09 8.17 9.83
N ARG A 89 -3.75 7.96 11.10
CA ARG A 89 -2.87 6.88 11.58
C ARG A 89 -3.58 6.13 12.71
N LEU A 90 -3.81 4.85 12.51
CA LEU A 90 -4.39 3.99 13.54
C LEU A 90 -3.25 3.53 14.48
N THR A 91 -3.36 3.86 15.76
CA THR A 91 -2.31 3.57 16.76
C THR A 91 -2.55 2.28 17.53
N GLU A 92 -3.81 1.83 17.60
CA GLU A 92 -4.24 0.69 18.42
C GLU A 92 -3.83 -0.69 17.88
N VAL A 93 -3.16 -0.73 16.72
CA VAL A 93 -2.81 -1.97 16.00
C VAL A 93 -1.41 -2.48 16.36
N ALA A 94 -0.53 -1.58 16.81
CA ALA A 94 0.90 -1.82 16.98
C ALA A 94 1.22 -2.96 17.97
N ASP A 95 0.40 -3.14 19.00
CA ASP A 95 0.63 -4.11 20.10
C ASP A 95 -0.01 -5.48 19.83
N GLU A 96 -0.77 -5.62 18.73
CA GLU A 96 -1.47 -6.86 18.42
C GLU A 96 -0.51 -7.92 17.83
N LYS A 97 -0.45 -9.07 18.48
CA LYS A 97 0.46 -10.17 18.13
C LYS A 97 -0.11 -11.14 17.10
N PHE A 98 -1.42 -11.29 17.05
CA PHE A 98 -2.10 -12.28 16.21
C PHE A 98 -2.78 -11.62 15.03
N HIS A 99 -2.74 -12.28 13.87
CA HIS A 99 -3.34 -11.78 12.62
C HIS A 99 -4.83 -11.43 12.78
N GLY A 100 -5.60 -12.27 13.49
CA GLY A 100 -7.03 -12.05 13.70
C GLY A 100 -7.32 -10.77 14.50
N SER A 101 -6.70 -10.60 15.67
CA SER A 101 -6.87 -9.40 16.50
C SER A 101 -6.35 -8.14 15.80
N GLN A 102 -5.23 -8.25 15.10
CA GLN A 102 -4.68 -7.16 14.29
C GLN A 102 -5.68 -6.71 13.21
N THR A 103 -6.24 -7.66 12.45
CA THR A 103 -7.25 -7.38 11.42
C THR A 103 -8.51 -6.77 12.02
N ALA A 104 -8.98 -7.27 13.17
CA ALA A 104 -10.16 -6.75 13.85
C ALA A 104 -9.97 -5.28 14.30
N ARG A 105 -8.81 -4.93 14.87
CA ARG A 105 -8.48 -3.55 15.25
C ARG A 105 -8.42 -2.62 14.04
N MET A 106 -7.74 -3.05 12.97
CA MET A 106 -7.70 -2.29 11.73
C MET A 106 -9.10 -2.08 11.14
N LEU A 107 -9.93 -3.13 11.10
CA LEU A 107 -11.30 -3.06 10.59
C LEU A 107 -12.12 -2.02 11.35
N ALA A 108 -12.14 -2.08 12.69
CA ALA A 108 -12.90 -1.13 13.52
C ALA A 108 -12.40 0.32 13.39
N GLY A 109 -11.07 0.52 13.29
CA GLY A 109 -10.50 1.85 13.10
C GLY A 109 -10.80 2.43 11.71
N LEU A 110 -10.71 1.60 10.67
CA LEU A 110 -11.02 1.99 9.30
C LEU A 110 -12.49 2.31 9.11
N GLU A 111 -13.40 1.54 9.71
CA GLU A 111 -14.84 1.80 9.65
C GLU A 111 -15.16 3.21 10.16
N LYS A 112 -14.59 3.64 11.31
CA LYS A 112 -14.77 5.00 11.84
C LYS A 112 -14.33 6.07 10.85
N VAL A 113 -13.12 5.92 10.27
CA VAL A 113 -12.57 6.87 9.30
C VAL A 113 -13.44 6.95 8.03
N LEU A 114 -13.87 5.79 7.51
CA LEU A 114 -14.67 5.74 6.29
C LEU A 114 -16.10 6.29 6.48
N LEU A 115 -16.69 6.13 7.67
CA LEU A 115 -17.98 6.76 8.03
C LEU A 115 -17.88 8.29 8.08
N GLU A 116 -16.74 8.82 8.54
CA GLU A 116 -16.47 10.26 8.60
C GLU A 116 -16.21 10.85 7.22
N GLU A 117 -15.28 10.25 6.46
CA GLU A 117 -14.77 10.79 5.19
C GLU A 117 -15.63 10.47 3.97
N LYS A 118 -16.40 9.40 4.00
CA LYS A 118 -17.31 8.93 2.94
C LYS A 118 -16.68 8.97 1.54
N PRO A 119 -15.53 8.31 1.32
CA PRO A 119 -14.88 8.32 0.00
C PRO A 119 -15.74 7.57 -1.03
N LYS A 120 -15.61 7.94 -2.30
CA LYS A 120 -16.27 7.24 -3.42
C LYS A 120 -15.70 5.84 -3.64
N ILE A 121 -14.40 5.69 -3.38
CA ILE A 121 -13.68 4.43 -3.56
C ILE A 121 -12.55 4.31 -2.52
N VAL A 122 -12.35 3.09 -2.06
CA VAL A 122 -11.20 2.69 -1.25
C VAL A 122 -10.25 1.86 -2.12
N LEU A 123 -8.99 2.26 -2.19
CA LEU A 123 -7.94 1.50 -2.85
C LEU A 123 -7.12 0.72 -1.82
N VAL A 124 -6.94 -0.57 -2.08
CA VAL A 124 -6.06 -1.49 -1.35
C VAL A 124 -5.05 -2.11 -2.32
N CYS A 125 -3.86 -2.51 -1.86
CA CYS A 125 -2.80 -3.02 -2.73
C CYS A 125 -2.11 -4.26 -2.13
N GLY A 126 -2.26 -5.40 -2.81
CA GLY A 126 -1.66 -6.68 -2.41
C GLY A 126 -2.45 -7.38 -1.29
N ASP A 127 -1.76 -8.11 -0.44
CA ASP A 127 -2.28 -9.22 0.36
C ASP A 127 -2.10 -9.12 1.89
N ALA A 128 -1.61 -7.99 2.39
CA ALA A 128 -1.45 -7.79 3.83
C ALA A 128 -2.81 -7.68 4.56
N ASN A 129 -2.84 -7.97 5.87
CA ASN A 129 -4.03 -7.81 6.71
C ASN A 129 -4.66 -6.42 6.61
N THR A 130 -3.84 -5.39 6.44
CA THR A 130 -4.25 -4.01 6.14
C THR A 130 -5.22 -3.94 4.97
N ASN A 131 -4.91 -4.64 3.88
CA ASN A 131 -5.67 -4.59 2.65
C ASN A 131 -7.01 -5.33 2.79
N LEU A 132 -7.01 -6.48 3.47
CA LEU A 132 -8.24 -7.20 3.80
C LEU A 132 -9.15 -6.35 4.70
N ALA A 133 -8.60 -5.77 5.77
CA ALA A 133 -9.37 -4.91 6.67
C ALA A 133 -9.95 -3.69 5.93
N GLY A 134 -9.16 -3.05 5.04
CA GLY A 134 -9.60 -1.91 4.24
C GLY A 134 -10.71 -2.25 3.26
N ALA A 135 -10.55 -3.32 2.51
CA ALA A 135 -11.55 -3.78 1.56
C ALA A 135 -12.85 -4.20 2.26
N LEU A 136 -12.75 -4.92 3.38
CA LEU A 136 -13.91 -5.38 4.14
C LEU A 136 -14.66 -4.22 4.80
N ALA A 137 -13.97 -3.26 5.41
CA ALA A 137 -14.59 -2.06 5.99
C ALA A 137 -15.35 -1.27 4.93
N ALA A 138 -14.73 -1.01 3.78
CA ALA A 138 -15.37 -0.30 2.67
C ALA A 138 -16.61 -1.04 2.15
N ARG A 139 -16.48 -2.36 1.94
CA ARG A 139 -17.58 -3.18 1.42
C ARG A 139 -18.78 -3.23 2.35
N LYS A 140 -18.56 -3.29 3.68
CA LYS A 140 -19.64 -3.24 4.68
C LYS A 140 -20.35 -1.89 4.73
N LEU A 141 -19.70 -0.82 4.31
CA LEU A 141 -20.25 0.53 4.22
C LEU A 141 -20.78 0.88 2.80
N HIS A 142 -20.86 -0.11 1.90
CA HIS A 142 -21.27 0.07 0.50
C HIS A 142 -20.39 1.05 -0.29
N ILE A 143 -19.15 1.25 0.12
CA ILE A 143 -18.14 2.03 -0.60
C ILE A 143 -17.45 1.10 -1.62
N ASN A 144 -17.24 1.60 -2.84
CA ASN A 144 -16.52 0.84 -3.88
C ASN A 144 -15.11 0.48 -3.44
N VAL A 145 -14.65 -0.70 -3.83
CA VAL A 145 -13.30 -1.21 -3.54
C VAL A 145 -12.54 -1.42 -4.83
N GLY A 146 -11.33 -0.85 -4.90
CA GLY A 146 -10.37 -1.11 -5.96
C GLY A 146 -9.16 -1.89 -5.40
N HIS A 147 -8.91 -3.08 -5.94
CA HIS A 147 -7.78 -3.92 -5.56
C HIS A 147 -6.64 -3.80 -6.58
N VAL A 148 -5.56 -3.17 -6.17
CA VAL A 148 -4.31 -3.07 -6.95
C VAL A 148 -3.48 -4.32 -6.70
N GLU A 149 -2.89 -4.89 -7.75
CA GLU A 149 -2.18 -6.18 -7.73
C GLU A 149 -3.12 -7.38 -7.51
N ALA A 150 -4.34 -7.30 -8.06
CA ALA A 150 -5.35 -8.33 -7.99
C ALA A 150 -5.01 -9.58 -8.81
N GLY A 151 -5.49 -10.74 -8.40
CA GLY A 151 -5.40 -11.99 -9.17
C GLY A 151 -4.07 -12.72 -9.06
N LEU A 152 -3.11 -12.26 -8.28
CA LEU A 152 -1.91 -13.05 -7.97
C LEU A 152 -2.31 -14.26 -7.12
N ARG A 153 -1.70 -15.43 -7.41
CA ARG A 153 -1.90 -16.68 -6.66
C ARG A 153 -0.56 -17.35 -6.40
N SER A 154 -0.36 -17.81 -5.16
CA SER A 154 0.76 -18.68 -4.79
C SER A 154 0.37 -20.16 -4.89
N GLY A 155 -0.93 -20.46 -4.79
CA GLY A 155 -1.45 -21.82 -4.66
C GLY A 155 -1.13 -22.49 -3.31
N ASP A 156 -0.45 -21.80 -2.40
CA ASP A 156 -0.12 -22.32 -1.08
C ASP A 156 -1.12 -21.82 -0.04
N TRP A 157 -2.10 -22.64 0.27
CA TRP A 157 -3.16 -22.33 1.21
C TRP A 157 -2.70 -22.25 2.69
N ARG A 158 -1.44 -22.55 2.97
CA ARG A 158 -0.84 -22.34 4.32
C ARG A 158 -0.47 -20.89 4.55
N MET A 159 -0.38 -20.08 3.49
CA MET A 159 -0.02 -18.67 3.56
C MET A 159 -1.25 -17.82 3.92
N PRO A 160 -1.21 -17.05 5.03
CA PRO A 160 -2.27 -16.09 5.35
C PRO A 160 -2.52 -15.06 4.25
N GLU A 161 -1.48 -14.68 3.53
CA GLU A 161 -1.54 -13.75 2.40
C GLU A 161 -2.37 -14.32 1.24
N GLU A 162 -2.33 -15.65 1.02
CA GLU A 162 -3.17 -16.28 -0.02
C GLU A 162 -4.65 -16.16 0.32
N HIS A 163 -5.01 -16.38 1.59
CA HIS A 163 -6.38 -16.18 2.06
C HIS A 163 -6.82 -14.74 1.84
N ASN A 164 -5.97 -13.78 2.23
CA ASN A 164 -6.28 -12.36 2.11
C ASN A 164 -6.56 -11.95 0.66
N ARG A 165 -5.66 -12.31 -0.29
CA ARG A 165 -5.80 -11.89 -1.68
C ARG A 165 -7.05 -12.47 -2.35
N VAL A 166 -7.37 -13.74 -2.08
CA VAL A 166 -8.59 -14.37 -2.60
C VAL A 166 -9.83 -13.65 -2.06
N MET A 167 -9.89 -13.40 -0.75
CA MET A 167 -11.04 -12.69 -0.15
C MET A 167 -11.16 -11.26 -0.67
N ILE A 168 -10.07 -10.51 -0.80
CA ILE A 168 -10.09 -9.14 -1.32
C ILE A 168 -10.59 -9.12 -2.76
N ASP A 169 -10.09 -10.03 -3.60
CA ASP A 169 -10.52 -10.14 -5.00
C ASP A 169 -12.03 -10.35 -5.12
N HIS A 170 -12.60 -11.23 -4.29
CA HIS A 170 -14.04 -11.53 -4.32
C HIS A 170 -14.95 -10.39 -3.86
N ILE A 171 -14.46 -9.48 -3.01
CA ILE A 171 -15.25 -8.37 -2.48
C ILE A 171 -14.97 -7.03 -3.16
N SER A 172 -14.05 -7.00 -4.15
CA SER A 172 -13.67 -5.78 -4.87
C SER A 172 -14.56 -5.53 -6.08
N ASP A 173 -14.86 -4.24 -6.35
CA ASP A 173 -15.62 -3.80 -7.52
C ASP A 173 -14.70 -3.59 -8.74
N PHE A 174 -13.45 -3.18 -8.51
CA PHE A 174 -12.44 -2.94 -9.54
C PHE A 174 -11.17 -3.72 -9.21
N LEU A 175 -10.72 -4.55 -10.15
CA LEU A 175 -9.59 -5.46 -9.99
C LEU A 175 -8.50 -5.09 -11.00
N PHE A 176 -7.40 -4.54 -10.50
CA PHE A 176 -6.27 -4.10 -11.33
C PHE A 176 -5.22 -5.22 -11.34
N ALA A 177 -5.33 -6.10 -12.33
CA ALA A 177 -4.44 -7.25 -12.48
C ALA A 177 -3.08 -6.83 -13.08
N PRO A 178 -1.94 -7.30 -12.54
CA PRO A 178 -0.63 -6.96 -13.06
C PRO A 178 -0.29 -7.65 -14.39
N THR A 179 -0.90 -8.80 -14.70
CA THR A 179 -0.62 -9.62 -15.88
C THR A 179 -1.88 -10.28 -16.42
N GLU A 180 -1.84 -10.79 -17.65
CA GLU A 180 -2.93 -11.60 -18.22
C GLU A 180 -3.14 -12.89 -17.42
N GLU A 181 -2.08 -13.50 -16.86
CA GLU A 181 -2.18 -14.65 -15.96
C GLU A 181 -2.99 -14.32 -14.70
N ALA A 182 -2.69 -13.19 -14.06
CA ALA A 182 -3.45 -12.72 -12.91
C ALA A 182 -4.94 -12.49 -13.26
N LYS A 183 -5.22 -11.89 -14.42
CA LYS A 183 -6.60 -11.79 -14.93
C LYS A 183 -7.25 -13.16 -15.12
N GLN A 184 -6.53 -14.14 -15.67
CA GLN A 184 -7.08 -15.47 -15.85
C GLN A 184 -7.41 -16.15 -14.51
N ASN A 185 -6.59 -15.93 -13.48
CA ASN A 185 -6.89 -16.42 -12.12
C ASN A 185 -8.20 -15.81 -11.60
N LEU A 186 -8.41 -14.51 -11.76
CA LEU A 186 -9.65 -13.83 -11.37
C LEU A 186 -10.88 -14.37 -12.10
N LEU A 187 -10.74 -14.66 -13.41
CA LEU A 187 -11.82 -15.27 -14.21
C LEU A 187 -12.13 -16.69 -13.74
N ASN A 188 -11.11 -17.48 -13.44
CA ASN A 188 -11.26 -18.86 -12.94
C ASN A 188 -11.95 -18.87 -11.57
N ASP A 189 -11.68 -17.88 -10.73
CA ASP A 189 -12.28 -17.72 -9.40
C ASP A 189 -13.70 -17.12 -9.45
N ASN A 190 -14.21 -16.78 -10.65
CA ASN A 190 -15.54 -16.17 -10.84
C ASN A 190 -15.79 -14.92 -10.01
N VAL A 191 -14.79 -14.03 -9.87
CA VAL A 191 -14.96 -12.75 -9.20
C VAL A 191 -16.02 -11.89 -9.89
N LYS A 192 -16.72 -11.04 -9.14
CA LYS A 192 -17.83 -10.22 -9.66
C LYS A 192 -17.39 -8.83 -10.14
N GLY A 193 -16.21 -8.37 -9.70
CA GLY A 193 -15.72 -7.05 -10.06
C GLY A 193 -15.25 -6.93 -11.50
N GLN A 194 -15.04 -5.69 -11.95
CA GLN A 194 -14.50 -5.39 -13.27
C GLN A 194 -12.97 -5.58 -13.27
N ILE A 195 -12.45 -6.33 -14.22
CA ILE A 195 -11.03 -6.69 -14.30
C ILE A 195 -10.34 -5.83 -15.35
N TYR A 196 -9.22 -5.21 -14.96
CA TYR A 196 -8.34 -4.40 -15.81
C TYR A 196 -6.91 -4.92 -15.72
N VAL A 197 -6.27 -5.18 -16.85
CA VAL A 197 -4.82 -5.50 -16.87
C VAL A 197 -4.06 -4.18 -16.97
N THR A 198 -3.34 -3.82 -15.92
CA THR A 198 -2.72 -2.50 -15.77
C THR A 198 -1.20 -2.52 -15.64
N GLY A 199 -0.59 -3.69 -15.56
CA GLY A 199 0.79 -3.82 -15.10
C GLY A 199 0.91 -3.75 -13.58
N ASN A 200 2.14 -3.82 -13.09
CA ASN A 200 2.42 -3.78 -11.66
C ASN A 200 3.06 -2.45 -11.28
N THR A 201 2.43 -1.71 -10.37
CA THR A 201 2.89 -0.40 -9.88
C THR A 201 4.27 -0.42 -9.23
N ILE A 202 4.78 -1.59 -8.81
CA ILE A 202 6.15 -1.71 -8.30
C ILE A 202 7.18 -1.37 -9.39
N VAL A 203 6.88 -1.66 -10.66
CA VAL A 203 7.75 -1.31 -11.80
C VAL A 203 7.86 0.21 -11.92
N ASP A 204 6.71 0.91 -11.87
CA ASP A 204 6.69 2.37 -11.90
C ASP A 204 7.43 2.96 -10.70
N ALA A 205 7.22 2.38 -9.51
CA ALA A 205 7.93 2.81 -8.30
C ALA A 205 9.44 2.68 -8.44
N VAL A 206 9.94 1.56 -8.99
CA VAL A 206 11.38 1.36 -9.27
C VAL A 206 11.87 2.37 -10.29
N LEU A 207 11.20 2.52 -11.44
CA LEU A 207 11.61 3.43 -12.50
C LEU A 207 11.63 4.88 -12.04
N GLN A 208 10.62 5.32 -11.27
CA GLN A 208 10.56 6.68 -10.74
C GLN A 208 11.65 6.97 -9.70
N ASN A 209 12.06 5.97 -8.93
CA ASN A 209 13.01 6.16 -7.84
C ASN A 209 14.46 5.82 -8.20
N VAL A 210 14.73 5.11 -9.31
CA VAL A 210 16.10 4.78 -9.73
C VAL A 210 16.96 6.03 -9.95
N PHE A 211 16.39 7.09 -10.50
CA PHE A 211 17.11 8.37 -10.70
C PHE A 211 17.44 9.06 -9.37
N LEU A 212 16.51 9.00 -8.40
CA LEU A 212 16.73 9.53 -7.06
C LEU A 212 17.83 8.73 -6.34
N ALA A 213 17.77 7.40 -6.44
CA ALA A 213 18.77 6.51 -5.86
C ALA A 213 20.15 6.79 -6.44
N ARG A 214 20.30 6.86 -7.77
CA ARG A 214 21.58 7.17 -8.43
C ARG A 214 22.15 8.54 -8.02
N LYS A 215 21.29 9.52 -7.79
CA LYS A 215 21.72 10.88 -7.43
C LYS A 215 22.06 11.03 -5.95
N LYS A 216 21.37 10.30 -5.06
CA LYS A 216 21.46 10.53 -3.61
C LYS A 216 22.16 9.42 -2.85
N SER A 217 22.10 8.18 -3.32
CA SER A 217 22.67 7.04 -2.58
C SER A 217 24.19 7.04 -2.69
N ARG A 218 24.85 6.87 -1.54
CA ARG A 218 26.29 6.64 -1.42
C ARG A 218 26.60 5.24 -0.87
N ILE A 219 25.61 4.37 -0.86
CA ILE A 219 25.70 3.07 -0.19
C ILE A 219 26.88 2.20 -0.70
N LEU A 220 27.17 2.24 -1.99
CA LEU A 220 28.29 1.50 -2.54
C LEU A 220 29.63 2.02 -1.99
N THR A 221 29.78 3.35 -1.90
CA THR A 221 30.97 3.97 -1.30
C THR A 221 31.05 3.70 0.21
N GLU A 222 29.93 3.81 0.92
CA GLU A 222 29.85 3.57 2.38
C GLU A 222 30.18 2.13 2.74
N LEU A 223 29.84 1.17 1.88
CA LEU A 223 30.14 -0.25 2.06
C LEU A 223 31.40 -0.71 1.33
N ALA A 224 32.16 0.21 0.72
CA ALA A 224 33.35 -0.09 -0.08
C ALA A 224 33.12 -1.17 -1.15
N LEU A 225 31.98 -1.04 -1.87
CA LEU A 225 31.57 -2.01 -2.89
C LEU A 225 31.78 -1.45 -4.31
N GLU A 226 32.29 -2.30 -5.18
CA GLU A 226 32.34 -2.01 -6.61
C GLU A 226 31.05 -2.48 -7.29
N PRO A 227 30.50 -1.70 -8.24
CA PRO A 227 29.32 -2.11 -9.01
C PRO A 227 29.53 -3.47 -9.68
N LYS A 228 28.53 -4.35 -9.56
CA LYS A 228 28.53 -5.72 -10.13
C LYS A 228 29.56 -6.69 -9.52
N SER A 229 30.22 -6.33 -8.41
CA SER A 229 31.21 -7.18 -7.72
C SER A 229 30.74 -7.61 -6.33
N TYR A 230 29.43 -7.74 -6.14
CA TYR A 230 28.83 -8.25 -4.92
C TYR A 230 27.49 -8.96 -5.23
N PHE A 231 27.08 -9.80 -4.31
CA PHE A 231 25.74 -10.39 -4.31
C PHE A 231 24.83 -9.65 -3.35
N LEU A 232 23.59 -9.39 -3.77
CA LEU A 232 22.55 -8.85 -2.89
C LEU A 232 21.65 -9.99 -2.42
N LEU A 233 21.64 -10.22 -1.10
CA LEU A 233 20.83 -11.26 -0.47
C LEU A 233 19.56 -10.66 0.13
N THR A 234 18.42 -11.33 -0.04
CA THR A 234 17.22 -11.14 0.76
C THR A 234 16.74 -12.47 1.32
N LEU A 235 16.51 -12.53 2.63
CA LEU A 235 16.12 -13.74 3.35
C LEU A 235 15.25 -13.35 4.55
N HIS A 236 13.94 -13.63 4.50
CA HIS A 236 13.01 -13.20 5.55
C HIS A 236 11.75 -14.07 5.69
N ARG A 237 11.58 -15.11 4.86
CA ARG A 237 10.43 -16.01 4.94
C ARG A 237 10.54 -16.92 6.15
N GLU A 238 9.41 -17.21 6.78
CA GLU A 238 9.30 -18.03 7.99
C GLU A 238 9.93 -19.41 7.77
N GLU A 239 9.55 -20.08 6.71
CA GLU A 239 10.06 -21.41 6.36
C GLU A 239 11.58 -21.45 6.15
N SER A 240 12.19 -20.31 5.83
CA SER A 240 13.63 -20.20 5.57
C SER A 240 14.45 -19.80 6.79
N VAL A 241 13.85 -19.07 7.75
CA VAL A 241 14.61 -18.46 8.85
C VAL A 241 14.22 -18.96 10.23
N ASP A 242 13.02 -19.52 10.40
CA ASP A 242 12.55 -19.97 11.73
C ASP A 242 12.94 -21.42 12.05
N PHE A 243 13.30 -22.22 11.03
CA PHE A 243 13.79 -23.57 11.20
C PHE A 243 15.33 -23.56 11.07
N ASN A 244 16.02 -23.95 12.14
CA ASN A 244 17.48 -23.92 12.22
C ASN A 244 18.16 -24.69 11.07
N GLU A 245 17.68 -25.89 10.75
CA GLU A 245 18.21 -26.72 9.67
C GLU A 245 18.18 -25.99 8.31
N ASN A 246 17.07 -25.31 8.00
CA ASN A 246 16.93 -24.56 6.76
C ASN A 246 17.88 -23.35 6.74
N LEU A 247 17.93 -22.61 7.85
CA LEU A 247 18.78 -21.42 7.96
C LEU A 247 20.28 -21.80 7.87
N GLU A 248 20.71 -22.89 8.50
CA GLU A 248 22.06 -23.41 8.40
C GLU A 248 22.42 -23.85 6.98
N SER A 249 21.55 -24.62 6.33
CA SER A 249 21.73 -25.06 4.95
C SER A 249 21.84 -23.90 3.98
N ILE A 250 20.95 -22.90 4.11
CA ILE A 250 21.00 -21.67 3.30
C ILE A 250 22.30 -20.91 3.57
N SER A 251 22.70 -20.76 4.84
CA SER A 251 23.92 -20.06 5.21
C SER A 251 25.18 -20.71 4.63
N GLN A 252 25.25 -22.05 4.65
CA GLN A 252 26.34 -22.80 4.02
C GLN A 252 26.36 -22.59 2.49
N GLY A 253 25.20 -22.66 1.83
CA GLY A 253 25.08 -22.40 0.39
C GLY A 253 25.54 -21.00 0.01
N ILE A 254 25.15 -19.98 0.79
CA ILE A 254 25.56 -18.59 0.60
C ILE A 254 27.08 -18.43 0.75
N LYS A 255 27.68 -19.10 1.75
CA LYS A 255 29.14 -19.10 1.96
C LYS A 255 29.89 -19.70 0.77
N LEU A 256 29.45 -20.85 0.27
CA LEU A 256 30.00 -21.49 -0.91
C LEU A 256 29.96 -20.58 -2.15
N VAL A 257 28.84 -19.88 -2.35
CA VAL A 257 28.71 -18.91 -3.46
C VAL A 257 29.72 -17.78 -3.29
N ALA A 258 29.84 -17.19 -2.10
CA ALA A 258 30.78 -16.11 -1.84
C ALA A 258 32.22 -16.55 -2.10
N GLU A 259 32.63 -17.73 -1.62
CA GLU A 259 33.97 -18.31 -1.80
C GLU A 259 34.25 -18.64 -3.28
N SER A 260 33.26 -19.22 -4.00
CA SER A 260 33.41 -19.60 -5.41
C SER A 260 33.63 -18.43 -6.34
N PHE A 261 33.01 -17.29 -6.06
CA PHE A 261 33.09 -16.11 -6.90
C PHE A 261 34.09 -15.06 -6.37
N GLY A 262 34.53 -15.15 -5.12
CA GLY A 262 35.35 -14.16 -4.46
C GLY A 262 34.62 -12.81 -4.23
N TYR A 263 33.30 -12.82 -4.18
CA TYR A 263 32.48 -11.63 -4.03
C TYR A 263 31.90 -11.52 -2.62
N GLN A 264 31.76 -10.29 -2.17
CA GLN A 264 31.05 -9.99 -0.92
C GLN A 264 29.55 -10.22 -1.08
N ILE A 265 28.90 -10.58 0.02
CA ILE A 265 27.44 -10.66 0.09
C ILE A 265 26.91 -9.51 0.93
N VAL A 266 26.05 -8.70 0.32
CA VAL A 266 25.34 -7.61 0.99
C VAL A 266 23.97 -8.11 1.38
N PHE A 267 23.69 -8.11 2.69
CA PHE A 267 22.45 -8.63 3.24
C PHE A 267 21.72 -7.56 4.06
N PRO A 268 20.77 -6.80 3.46
CA PRO A 268 19.84 -5.95 4.22
C PRO A 268 18.90 -6.84 5.04
N ALA A 269 19.34 -7.25 6.22
CA ALA A 269 18.66 -8.26 7.02
C ALA A 269 17.35 -7.72 7.65
N HIS A 270 16.25 -8.45 7.46
CA HIS A 270 14.99 -8.18 8.14
C HIS A 270 15.12 -8.43 9.66
N PRO A 271 14.43 -7.66 10.53
CA PRO A 271 14.49 -7.84 11.99
C PRO A 271 14.23 -9.27 12.48
N ARG A 272 13.33 -10.01 11.82
CA ARG A 272 13.10 -11.44 12.10
C ARG A 272 14.38 -12.25 11.92
N THR A 273 15.05 -12.08 10.79
CA THR A 273 16.29 -12.82 10.46
C THR A 273 17.43 -12.44 11.38
N VAL A 274 17.56 -11.15 11.72
CA VAL A 274 18.59 -10.68 12.68
C VAL A 274 18.45 -11.35 14.05
N LYS A 275 17.21 -11.60 14.50
CA LYS A 275 16.97 -12.31 15.77
C LYS A 275 17.40 -13.78 15.75
N ARG A 276 17.42 -14.40 14.58
CA ARG A 276 17.78 -15.80 14.40
C ARG A 276 19.27 -16.01 14.13
N LEU A 277 19.96 -14.98 13.62
CA LEU A 277 21.41 -15.01 13.36
C LEU A 277 22.23 -14.63 14.60
N LYS A 278 21.61 -14.20 15.69
CA LYS A 278 22.22 -13.95 17.00
C LYS A 278 22.18 -15.19 17.87
#